data_414f1c388a30ecec546fcc4070a0a96c
#
_entry.id   414f1c388a30ecec546fcc4070a0a96c
#
_cell.length_a   1.000
_cell.length_b   1.000
_cell.length_c   1.000
_cell.angle_alpha   90.00
_cell.angle_beta   90.00
_cell.angle_gamma   90.00
#
_symmetry.space_group_name_H-M   'P 1'
#
loop_
_entity.id
_entity.type
_entity.pdbx_description
1 polymer ?
#
loop_
_entity_poly.entity_id
_entity_poly.type
_entity_poly.pdbx_seq_one_letter_code
_entity_poly.pdbx_strand_id
1 'polypeptide(L)' 'MLRETIAQAMNRQINAELYSAYLYLSMSDWCEHEGFPGFANWLRVQAREELAHGTHILDHTLE' A
#
# COMPACT_ATOMS: atom_id res chain seq x y z
N MET A 1 21.72 -16.80 -4.06
CA MET A 1 22.32 -16.19 -2.87
C MET A 1 21.24 -15.76 -1.89
N LEU A 2 21.49 -15.97 -0.61
CA LEU A 2 20.53 -15.61 0.44
C LEU A 2 20.14 -14.14 0.40
N ARG A 3 21.13 -13.27 0.19
CA ARG A 3 20.91 -11.83 0.13
C ARG A 3 19.96 -11.42 -0.99
N GLU A 4 20.15 -12.03 -2.15
CA GLU A 4 19.29 -11.76 -3.31
C GLU A 4 17.87 -12.26 -3.06
N THR A 5 17.74 -13.41 -2.41
CA THR A 5 16.43 -13.96 -2.08
C THR A 5 15.68 -13.05 -1.12
N ILE A 6 16.37 -12.48 -0.13
CA ILE A 6 15.77 -11.54 0.82
C ILE A 6 15.35 -10.26 0.10
N ALA A 7 16.20 -9.72 -0.77
CA ALA A 7 15.89 -8.52 -1.54
C ALA A 7 14.66 -8.73 -2.42
N GLN A 8 14.56 -9.89 -3.08
CA GLN A 8 13.41 -10.22 -3.92
C GLN A 8 12.14 -10.33 -3.10
N ALA A 9 12.22 -10.94 -1.91
CA ALA A 9 11.05 -11.07 -1.04
C ALA A 9 10.58 -9.70 -0.56
N MET A 10 11.49 -8.82 -0.18
CA MET A 10 11.16 -7.45 0.24
C MET A 10 10.54 -6.65 -0.90
N ASN A 11 11.09 -6.81 -2.11
CA ASN A 11 10.55 -6.13 -3.28
C ASN A 11 9.13 -6.57 -3.59
N ARG A 12 8.84 -7.86 -3.47
CA ARG A 12 7.48 -8.37 -3.66
C ARG A 12 6.54 -7.80 -2.61
N GLN A 13 7.01 -7.68 -1.36
CA GLN A 13 6.20 -7.14 -0.28
C GLN A 13 5.88 -5.67 -0.51
N ILE A 14 6.87 -4.88 -0.95
CA ILE A 14 6.66 -3.47 -1.29
C ILE A 14 5.62 -3.35 -2.40
N ASN A 15 5.74 -4.16 -3.45
CA ASN A 15 4.80 -4.14 -4.56
C ASN A 15 3.39 -4.52 -4.10
N ALA A 16 3.26 -5.49 -3.19
CA ALA A 16 1.97 -5.90 -2.65
C ALA A 16 1.33 -4.76 -1.85
N GLU A 17 2.12 -4.05 -1.04
CA GLU A 17 1.61 -2.91 -0.26
C GLU A 17 1.15 -1.78 -1.18
N LEU A 18 1.93 -1.48 -2.22
CA LEU A 18 1.59 -0.44 -3.18
C LEU A 18 0.33 -0.80 -3.97
N TYR A 19 0.18 -2.06 -4.35
CA TYR A 19 -1.00 -2.53 -5.05
C TYR A 19 -2.24 -2.41 -4.15
N SER A 20 -2.11 -2.79 -2.88
CA SER A 20 -3.20 -2.65 -1.91
C SER A 20 -3.61 -1.19 -1.75
N ALA A 21 -2.63 -0.28 -1.65
CA ALA A 21 -2.91 1.15 -1.55
C ALA A 21 -3.69 1.64 -2.78
N TYR A 22 -3.27 1.21 -3.96
CA TYR A 22 -3.95 1.55 -5.20
C TYR A 22 -5.41 1.09 -5.19
N LEU A 23 -5.65 -0.14 -4.76
CA LEU A 23 -7.01 -0.68 -4.69
C LEU A 23 -7.87 0.11 -3.71
N TYR A 24 -7.33 0.45 -2.53
CA TYR A 24 -8.06 1.25 -1.55
C TYR A 24 -8.43 2.62 -2.10
N LEU A 25 -7.49 3.27 -2.82
CA LEU A 25 -7.78 4.57 -3.42
C LEU A 25 -8.84 4.47 -4.51
N SER A 26 -8.80 3.43 -5.33
CA SER A 26 -9.79 3.21 -6.38
C SER A 26 -11.18 2.99 -5.78
N MET A 27 -11.27 2.18 -4.73
CA MET A 27 -12.54 1.95 -4.03
C MET A 27 -13.04 3.21 -3.34
N SER A 28 -12.12 4.01 -2.80
CA SER A 28 -12.43 5.29 -2.17
C SER A 28 -13.11 6.23 -3.17
N ASP A 29 -12.54 6.32 -4.37
CA ASP A 29 -13.11 7.16 -5.42
C ASP A 29 -14.51 6.71 -5.80
N TRP A 30 -14.70 5.42 -5.97
CA TRP A 30 -16.02 4.85 -6.25
C TRP A 30 -17.02 5.17 -5.14
N CYS A 31 -16.62 4.99 -3.88
CA CYS A 31 -17.48 5.27 -2.74
C CYS A 31 -17.87 6.75 -2.67
N GLU A 32 -16.95 7.64 -3.01
CA GLU A 32 -17.23 9.07 -3.05
C GLU A 32 -18.32 9.38 -4.06
N HIS A 33 -18.23 8.80 -5.26
CA HIS A 33 -19.21 9.01 -6.33
C HIS A 33 -20.56 8.39 -6.00
N GLU A 34 -20.60 7.29 -5.26
CA GLU A 34 -21.81 6.58 -4.91
C GLU A 34 -22.47 7.11 -3.63
N GLY A 35 -21.90 8.14 -3.02
CA GLY A 35 -22.52 8.77 -1.85
C GLY A 35 -22.17 8.14 -0.51
N PHE A 36 -20.97 7.55 -0.40
CA PHE A 36 -20.50 6.97 0.84
C PHE A 36 -19.21 7.66 1.32
N PRO A 37 -19.29 8.96 1.66
CA PRO A 37 -18.07 9.74 1.98
C PRO A 37 -17.33 9.25 3.23
N GLY A 38 -18.05 8.74 4.22
CA GLY A 38 -17.42 8.19 5.42
C GLY A 38 -16.59 6.96 5.12
N PHE A 39 -17.14 6.05 4.32
CA PHE A 39 -16.41 4.85 3.92
C PHE A 39 -15.25 5.20 3.00
N ALA A 40 -15.46 6.17 2.10
CA ALA A 40 -14.40 6.66 1.23
C ALA A 40 -13.21 7.18 2.03
N ASN A 41 -13.48 7.93 3.10
CA ASN A 41 -12.44 8.46 3.97
C ASN A 41 -11.67 7.34 4.67
N TRP A 42 -12.38 6.33 5.16
CA TRP A 42 -11.76 5.17 5.81
C TRP A 42 -10.81 4.47 4.85
N LEU A 43 -11.23 4.27 3.58
CA LEU A 43 -10.40 3.65 2.56
C LEU A 43 -9.13 4.47 2.26
N ARG A 44 -9.24 5.81 2.27
CA ARG A 44 -8.07 6.67 2.07
C ARG A 44 -7.07 6.52 3.21
N VAL A 45 -7.58 6.39 4.44
CA VAL A 45 -6.71 6.16 5.59
C VAL A 45 -5.98 4.83 5.44
N GLN A 46 -6.69 3.78 5.01
CA GLN A 46 -6.06 2.48 4.76
C GLN A 46 -4.99 2.57 3.68
N ALA A 47 -5.26 3.32 2.61
CA ALA A 47 -4.28 3.52 1.55
C ALA A 47 -2.99 4.18 2.08
N ARG A 48 -3.12 5.19 2.92
CA ARG A 48 -1.97 5.87 3.53
C ARG A 48 -1.17 4.92 4.40
N GLU A 49 -1.84 4.05 5.16
CA GLU A 49 -1.16 3.06 6.00
C GLU A 49 -0.38 2.06 5.16
N GLU A 50 -0.95 1.60 4.05
CA GLU A 50 -0.25 0.68 3.15
C GLU A 50 0.97 1.35 2.52
N LEU A 51 0.86 2.63 2.15
CA LEU A 51 2.00 3.38 1.61
C LEU A 51 3.08 3.55 2.67
N ALA A 52 2.69 3.81 3.92
CA ALA A 52 3.64 3.94 5.02
C ALA A 52 4.38 2.63 5.26
N HIS A 53 3.67 1.49 5.19
CA HIS A 53 4.28 0.17 5.32
C HIS A 53 5.30 -0.07 4.21
N GLY A 54 4.93 0.22 2.96
CA GLY A 54 5.81 0.06 1.82
C GLY A 54 7.06 0.91 1.94
N THR A 55 6.90 2.16 2.35
CA THR A 55 8.02 3.08 2.55
C THR A 55 8.94 2.59 3.66
N HIS A 56 8.37 2.08 4.76
CA HIS A 56 9.14 1.55 5.87
C HIS A 56 9.99 0.36 5.43
N ILE A 57 9.41 -0.56 4.65
CA ILE A 57 10.14 -1.72 4.12
C ILE A 57 11.27 -1.25 3.20
N LEU A 58 10.98 -0.28 2.34
CA LEU A 58 11.98 0.28 1.42
C LEU A 58 13.16 0.90 2.17
N ASP A 59 12.87 1.67 3.22
CA ASP A 59 13.89 2.31 4.03
C ASP A 59 14.82 1.26 4.66
N HIS A 60 14.25 0.17 5.17
CA HIS A 60 15.05 -0.92 5.73
C HIS A 60 15.88 -1.63 4.66
N THR A 61 15.34 -1.76 3.46
CA THR A 61 16.04 -2.40 2.35
C THR A 61 17.27 -1.60 1.94
N LEU A 62 17.17 -0.27 2.00
CA LEU A 62 18.25 0.62 1.59
C LEU A 62 19.36 0.76 2.66
N GLU A 63 19.10 0.38 3.88
CA GLU A 63 20.10 0.36 4.94
C GLU A 63 21.04 -0.83 4.78
#